data_0879f607618756c5d21eaf6e8beaddb3
#
_entry.id   0879f607618756c5d21eaf6e8beaddb3
#
_cell.length_a   1.000
_cell.length_b   1.000
_cell.length_c   1.000
_cell.angle_alpha   90.00
_cell.angle_beta   90.00
_cell.angle_gamma   90.00
#
_symmetry.space_group_name_H-M   'P 1'
#
loop_
_entity.id
_entity.type
_entity.pdbx_description
1 polymer ?
#
loop_
_entity_poly.entity_id
_entity_poly.type
_entity_poly.pdbx_seq_one_letter_code
_entity_poly.pdbx_strand_id
1 'polypeptide(L)'
;MKLIDSQNNDTVILGNVVVRRPRNAEAIAGIYREVAALSRFRQWLSLPTPEVQVVEIEDEVIALHKRLPGEPLWSVQNLCDQSKDRLAFQIGVFLKSLHEIEINLLDDLQLPRIDRNWWLNFLDKAERLVFSQLASATAEALRYQIHSHIDQLPSLPYTLRHGDFGSSNILSDGRDITGIIDFGSLGWGDPGWDISGLFVSYGSPFVERIIPVYPAVEHLLQRSPFYKLMFALMEAVFGAEQSDDKAFNLGLDALKLVA
;
A
#
# COMPACT_ATOMS: atom_id res chain seq x y z
N MET A 1 14.17 7.54 -21.83
CA MET A 1 14.17 6.36 -20.93
C MET A 1 14.37 6.88 -19.50
N LYS A 2 13.48 6.54 -18.58
CA LYS A 2 13.59 6.88 -17.13
C LYS A 2 13.53 5.57 -16.35
N LEU A 3 14.54 5.31 -15.55
CA LEU A 3 14.54 4.20 -14.59
C LEU A 3 13.87 4.67 -13.30
N ILE A 4 13.03 3.82 -12.72
CA ILE A 4 12.41 4.04 -11.41
C ILE A 4 12.88 2.90 -10.51
N ASP A 5 13.54 3.25 -9.42
CA ASP A 5 13.92 2.28 -8.40
C ASP A 5 12.69 1.89 -7.59
N SER A 6 12.44 0.60 -7.49
CA SER A 6 11.31 0.01 -6.76
C SER A 6 11.78 -1.28 -6.09
N GLN A 7 11.26 -1.57 -4.92
CA GLN A 7 11.66 -2.75 -4.15
C GLN A 7 11.37 -4.07 -4.88
N ASN A 8 10.25 -4.14 -5.57
CA ASN A 8 9.73 -5.39 -6.13
C ASN A 8 9.94 -5.52 -7.65
N ASN A 9 10.16 -4.42 -8.36
CA ASN A 9 10.24 -4.43 -9.83
C ASN A 9 11.37 -3.55 -10.34
N ASP A 10 12.04 -3.98 -11.40
CA ASP A 10 12.80 -3.08 -12.25
C ASP A 10 11.82 -2.37 -13.18
N THR A 11 11.62 -1.07 -12.98
CA THR A 11 10.63 -0.31 -13.73
C THR A 11 11.30 0.69 -14.67
N VAL A 12 10.93 0.62 -15.94
CA VAL A 12 11.44 1.51 -16.99
C VAL A 12 10.29 2.20 -17.70
N ILE A 13 10.40 3.53 -17.88
CA ILE A 13 9.47 4.30 -18.72
C ILE A 13 10.11 4.52 -20.09
N LEU A 14 9.45 3.99 -21.12
CA LEU A 14 9.83 4.12 -22.53
C LEU A 14 8.74 4.93 -23.26
N GLY A 15 8.94 6.25 -23.36
CA GLY A 15 7.94 7.14 -23.97
C GLY A 15 6.61 7.08 -23.19
N ASN A 16 5.59 6.48 -23.79
CA ASN A 16 4.25 6.35 -23.21
C ASN A 16 3.95 4.94 -22.66
N VAL A 17 4.96 4.11 -22.49
CA VAL A 17 4.85 2.74 -21.98
C VAL A 17 5.66 2.60 -20.71
N VAL A 18 5.06 1.98 -19.69
CA VAL A 18 5.74 1.52 -18.48
C VAL A 18 6.01 0.03 -18.64
N VAL A 19 7.25 -0.37 -18.38
CA VAL A 19 7.72 -1.75 -18.40
C VAL A 19 8.15 -2.10 -16.98
N ARG A 20 7.57 -3.16 -16.41
CA ARG A 20 7.94 -3.69 -15.09
C ARG A 20 8.45 -5.11 -15.23
N ARG A 21 9.66 -5.36 -14.74
CA ARG A 21 10.26 -6.69 -14.63
C ARG A 21 10.31 -7.07 -13.14
N PRO A 22 9.54 -8.06 -12.69
CA PRO A 22 9.52 -8.48 -11.30
C PRO A 22 10.86 -9.09 -10.89
N ARG A 23 11.32 -8.78 -9.66
CA ARG A 23 12.60 -9.25 -9.13
C ARG A 23 12.50 -10.59 -8.40
N ASN A 24 11.31 -11.02 -8.02
CA ASN A 24 11.09 -12.23 -7.22
C ASN A 24 9.71 -12.85 -7.48
N ALA A 25 9.49 -14.04 -6.96
CA ALA A 25 8.24 -14.79 -7.15
C ALA A 25 7.01 -14.06 -6.59
N GLU A 26 7.12 -13.32 -5.48
CA GLU A 26 6.01 -12.56 -4.92
C GLU A 26 5.62 -11.38 -5.81
N ALA A 27 6.60 -10.69 -6.40
CA ALA A 27 6.35 -9.64 -7.37
C ALA A 27 5.66 -10.17 -8.65
N ILE A 28 6.05 -11.37 -9.12
CA ILE A 28 5.36 -12.06 -10.23
C ILE A 28 3.90 -12.33 -9.85
N ALA A 29 3.68 -12.93 -8.69
CA ALA A 29 2.32 -13.22 -8.20
C ALA A 29 1.49 -11.92 -8.05
N GLY A 30 2.11 -10.83 -7.58
CA GLY A 30 1.50 -9.51 -7.49
C GLY A 30 1.02 -8.97 -8.84
N ILE A 31 1.83 -9.10 -9.90
CA ILE A 31 1.44 -8.70 -11.26
C ILE A 31 0.22 -9.48 -11.75
N TYR A 32 0.20 -10.80 -11.58
CA TYR A 32 -0.95 -11.61 -11.99
C TYR A 32 -2.21 -11.28 -11.17
N ARG A 33 -2.08 -11.04 -9.87
CA ARG A 33 -3.20 -10.56 -9.01
C ARG A 33 -3.76 -9.23 -9.51
N GLU A 34 -2.88 -8.26 -9.78
CA GLU A 34 -3.26 -6.95 -10.31
C GLU A 34 -4.07 -7.09 -11.60
N VAL A 35 -3.56 -7.84 -12.57
CA VAL A 35 -4.25 -8.06 -13.86
C VAL A 35 -5.59 -8.73 -13.66
N ALA A 36 -5.64 -9.83 -12.92
CA ALA A 36 -6.85 -10.61 -12.72
C ALA A 36 -7.92 -9.80 -11.96
N ALA A 37 -7.54 -9.10 -10.91
CA ALA A 37 -8.48 -8.34 -10.10
C ALA A 37 -8.99 -7.10 -10.83
N LEU A 38 -8.09 -6.26 -11.38
CA LEU A 38 -8.49 -5.05 -12.10
C LEU A 38 -9.36 -5.34 -13.32
N SER A 39 -9.18 -6.48 -14.02
CA SER A 39 -10.05 -6.88 -15.13
C SER A 39 -11.52 -7.02 -14.72
N ARG A 40 -11.80 -7.26 -13.45
CA ARG A 40 -13.15 -7.47 -12.92
C ARG A 40 -13.82 -6.22 -12.40
N PHE A 41 -13.08 -5.37 -11.69
CA PHE A 41 -13.72 -4.27 -10.96
C PHE A 41 -13.25 -2.85 -11.35
N ARG A 42 -12.22 -2.68 -12.20
CA ARG A 42 -11.71 -1.35 -12.56
C ARG A 42 -12.80 -0.38 -13.07
N GLN A 43 -13.84 -0.89 -13.70
CA GLN A 43 -14.95 -0.08 -14.22
C GLN A 43 -15.78 0.61 -13.11
N TRP A 44 -15.69 0.15 -11.87
CA TRP A 44 -16.37 0.74 -10.71
C TRP A 44 -15.50 1.70 -9.92
N LEU A 45 -14.20 1.76 -10.24
CA LEU A 45 -13.30 2.71 -9.61
C LEU A 45 -13.48 4.11 -10.21
N SER A 46 -13.46 5.13 -9.36
CA SER A 46 -13.69 6.52 -9.76
C SER A 46 -12.47 7.21 -10.40
N LEU A 47 -11.29 6.59 -10.33
CA LEU A 47 -10.04 7.11 -10.87
C LEU A 47 -9.41 6.12 -11.84
N PRO A 48 -8.64 6.59 -12.84
CA PRO A 48 -7.91 5.74 -13.77
C PRO A 48 -6.93 4.79 -13.06
N THR A 49 -6.88 3.55 -13.55
CA THR A 49 -5.91 2.53 -13.11
C THR A 49 -5.18 1.95 -14.32
N PRO A 50 -3.99 1.36 -14.14
CA PRO A 50 -3.26 0.74 -15.24
C PRO A 50 -4.05 -0.40 -15.91
N GLU A 51 -3.92 -0.52 -17.21
CA GLU A 51 -4.37 -1.66 -17.98
C GLU A 51 -3.15 -2.50 -18.33
N VAL A 52 -2.82 -3.40 -17.40
CA VAL A 52 -1.58 -4.17 -17.45
C VAL A 52 -1.74 -5.36 -18.40
N GLN A 53 -0.78 -5.51 -19.29
CA GLN A 53 -0.59 -6.69 -20.12
C GLN A 53 0.65 -7.45 -19.64
N VAL A 54 0.55 -8.75 -19.53
CA VAL A 54 1.67 -9.61 -19.19
C VAL A 54 2.18 -10.28 -20.47
N VAL A 55 3.50 -10.23 -20.63
CA VAL A 55 4.21 -10.92 -21.70
C VAL A 55 5.23 -11.84 -21.06
N GLU A 56 5.23 -13.08 -21.48
CA GLU A 56 6.22 -14.08 -21.07
C GLU A 56 7.20 -14.29 -22.24
N ILE A 57 8.48 -14.07 -21.99
CA ILE A 57 9.55 -14.27 -22.98
C ILE A 57 10.58 -15.21 -22.35
N GLU A 58 10.73 -16.39 -22.94
CA GLU A 58 11.52 -17.47 -22.34
C GLU A 58 11.00 -17.77 -20.94
N ASP A 59 11.77 -17.58 -19.89
CA ASP A 59 11.33 -17.80 -18.50
C ASP A 59 11.11 -16.47 -17.74
N GLU A 60 11.03 -15.33 -18.44
CA GLU A 60 10.89 -14.01 -17.84
C GLU A 60 9.47 -13.47 -18.00
N VAL A 61 8.92 -12.97 -16.90
CA VAL A 61 7.63 -12.24 -16.85
C VAL A 61 7.89 -10.74 -16.98
N ILE A 62 7.21 -10.10 -17.93
CA ILE A 62 7.27 -8.67 -18.15
C ILE A 62 5.85 -8.10 -18.14
N ALA A 63 5.60 -7.11 -17.30
CA ALA A 63 4.34 -6.40 -17.29
C ALA A 63 4.46 -5.06 -18.02
N LEU A 64 3.51 -4.79 -18.91
CA LEU A 64 3.46 -3.60 -19.74
C LEU A 64 2.14 -2.87 -19.54
N HIS A 65 2.18 -1.54 -19.45
CA HIS A 65 0.96 -0.74 -19.52
C HIS A 65 1.23 0.65 -20.09
N LYS A 66 0.19 1.30 -20.60
CA LYS A 66 0.27 2.70 -20.97
C LYS A 66 0.55 3.54 -19.71
N ARG A 67 1.50 4.47 -19.82
CA ARG A 67 1.77 5.43 -18.74
C ARG A 67 0.53 6.29 -18.49
N LEU A 68 0.07 6.32 -17.24
CA LEU A 68 -0.92 7.28 -16.79
C LEU A 68 -0.27 8.67 -16.68
N PRO A 69 -1.01 9.75 -16.93
CA PRO A 69 -0.47 11.12 -16.83
C PRO A 69 -0.23 11.50 -15.37
N GLY A 70 0.52 12.57 -15.17
CA GLY A 70 0.85 13.08 -13.84
C GLY A 70 2.16 12.54 -13.27
N GLU A 71 2.49 13.02 -12.08
CA GLU A 71 3.65 12.62 -11.29
C GLU A 71 3.17 12.11 -9.92
N PRO A 72 3.99 11.31 -9.20
CA PRO A 72 3.64 10.85 -7.87
C PRO A 72 3.29 12.02 -6.94
N LEU A 73 2.22 11.88 -6.18
CA LEU A 73 1.65 12.97 -5.39
C LEU A 73 2.64 13.57 -4.37
N TRP A 74 3.60 12.78 -3.86
CA TRP A 74 4.66 13.29 -3.00
C TRP A 74 5.57 14.31 -3.69
N SER A 75 5.68 14.29 -5.01
CA SER A 75 6.51 15.23 -5.79
C SER A 75 5.79 16.54 -6.12
N VAL A 76 4.47 16.59 -5.93
CA VAL A 76 3.65 17.78 -6.17
C VAL A 76 3.82 18.76 -5.03
N GLN A 77 4.43 19.91 -5.31
CA GLN A 77 4.73 20.94 -4.30
C GLN A 77 3.67 22.05 -4.29
N ASN A 78 3.63 22.81 -3.19
CA ASN A 78 2.85 24.05 -3.05
C ASN A 78 1.33 23.91 -3.28
N LEU A 79 0.74 22.79 -2.85
CA LEU A 79 -0.70 22.61 -2.87
C LEU A 79 -1.39 23.60 -1.92
N CYS A 80 -2.23 24.48 -2.44
CA CYS A 80 -3.12 25.32 -1.63
C CYS A 80 -4.22 24.46 -0.99
N ASP A 81 -4.93 25.00 0.01
CA ASP A 81 -5.95 24.23 0.71
C ASP A 81 -7.09 23.79 -0.21
N GLN A 82 -7.52 24.61 -1.16
CA GLN A 82 -8.51 24.20 -2.16
C GLN A 82 -8.05 23.02 -3.02
N SER A 83 -6.77 22.98 -3.39
CA SER A 83 -6.20 21.84 -4.11
C SER A 83 -6.18 20.59 -3.24
N LYS A 84 -5.77 20.72 -1.96
CA LYS A 84 -5.79 19.61 -0.99
C LYS A 84 -7.19 19.06 -0.79
N ASP A 85 -8.20 19.92 -0.65
CA ASP A 85 -9.61 19.51 -0.50
C ASP A 85 -10.09 18.73 -1.72
N ARG A 86 -9.75 19.21 -2.93
CA ARG A 86 -10.11 18.56 -4.18
C ARG A 86 -9.45 17.19 -4.33
N LEU A 87 -8.14 17.09 -4.08
CA LEU A 87 -7.40 15.83 -4.15
C LEU A 87 -7.89 14.83 -3.11
N ALA A 88 -8.11 15.29 -1.87
CA ALA A 88 -8.64 14.46 -0.78
C ALA A 88 -10.06 13.94 -1.10
N PHE A 89 -10.92 14.77 -1.69
CA PHE A 89 -12.23 14.34 -2.17
C PHE A 89 -12.13 13.20 -3.20
N GLN A 90 -11.28 13.36 -4.22
CA GLN A 90 -11.10 12.35 -5.27
C GLN A 90 -10.53 11.04 -4.70
N ILE A 91 -9.53 11.12 -3.83
CA ILE A 91 -8.96 9.98 -3.11
C ILE A 91 -10.03 9.29 -2.27
N GLY A 92 -10.85 10.05 -1.56
CA GLY A 92 -11.91 9.51 -0.71
C GLY A 92 -12.98 8.76 -1.50
N VAL A 93 -13.42 9.32 -2.64
CA VAL A 93 -14.36 8.62 -3.55
C VAL A 93 -13.74 7.32 -4.05
N PHE A 94 -12.46 7.34 -4.44
CA PHE A 94 -11.75 6.16 -4.92
C PHE A 94 -11.65 5.07 -3.84
N LEU A 95 -11.14 5.41 -2.66
CA LEU A 95 -10.99 4.45 -1.55
C LEU A 95 -12.33 3.87 -1.14
N LYS A 96 -13.37 4.70 -1.05
CA LYS A 96 -14.71 4.23 -0.75
C LYS A 96 -15.17 3.20 -1.79
N SER A 97 -15.04 3.50 -3.08
CA SER A 97 -15.45 2.57 -4.15
C SER A 97 -14.63 1.27 -4.13
N LEU A 98 -13.34 1.32 -3.80
CA LEU A 98 -12.48 0.13 -3.66
C LEU A 98 -12.90 -0.72 -2.45
N HIS A 99 -13.09 -0.09 -1.29
CA HIS A 99 -13.45 -0.78 -0.06
C HIS A 99 -14.89 -1.33 -0.05
N GLU A 100 -15.75 -0.88 -0.96
CA GLU A 100 -17.12 -1.38 -1.17
C GLU A 100 -17.20 -2.55 -2.17
N ILE A 101 -16.07 -2.97 -2.78
CA ILE A 101 -16.03 -4.15 -3.66
C ILE A 101 -16.40 -5.40 -2.85
N GLU A 102 -17.40 -6.12 -3.32
CA GLU A 102 -17.89 -7.32 -2.66
C GLU A 102 -16.92 -8.50 -2.79
N ILE A 103 -16.75 -9.23 -1.68
CA ILE A 103 -15.82 -10.37 -1.58
C ILE A 103 -16.11 -11.45 -2.63
N ASN A 104 -17.40 -11.77 -2.86
CA ASN A 104 -17.85 -12.81 -3.78
C ASN A 104 -17.43 -12.56 -5.23
N LEU A 105 -17.15 -11.32 -5.60
CA LEU A 105 -16.70 -10.94 -6.94
C LEU A 105 -15.29 -11.46 -7.27
N LEU A 106 -14.47 -11.70 -6.23
CA LEU A 106 -13.04 -12.00 -6.34
C LEU A 106 -12.65 -13.29 -5.58
N ASP A 107 -13.61 -14.09 -5.12
CA ASP A 107 -13.34 -15.27 -4.27
C ASP A 107 -12.45 -16.31 -4.95
N ASP A 108 -12.58 -16.46 -6.27
CA ASP A 108 -11.79 -17.41 -7.06
C ASP A 108 -10.34 -16.93 -7.29
N LEU A 109 -10.02 -15.65 -7.04
CA LEU A 109 -8.67 -15.11 -7.25
C LEU A 109 -7.71 -15.40 -6.10
N GLN A 110 -8.18 -15.98 -5.00
CA GLN A 110 -7.35 -16.31 -3.82
C GLN A 110 -6.45 -15.15 -3.38
N LEU A 111 -7.01 -13.93 -3.34
CA LEU A 111 -6.27 -12.74 -2.94
C LEU A 111 -5.73 -12.89 -1.51
N PRO A 112 -4.53 -12.32 -1.22
CA PRO A 112 -3.97 -12.32 0.12
C PRO A 112 -4.94 -11.81 1.17
N ARG A 113 -4.91 -12.42 2.34
CA ARG A 113 -5.75 -12.06 3.49
C ARG A 113 -4.87 -11.63 4.65
N ILE A 114 -5.06 -10.40 5.12
CA ILE A 114 -4.40 -9.92 6.33
C ILE A 114 -5.33 -10.22 7.51
N ASP A 115 -5.27 -11.46 7.91
CA ASP A 115 -6.06 -12.03 9.00
C ASP A 115 -5.18 -12.34 10.24
N ARG A 116 -5.76 -13.01 11.23
CA ARG A 116 -5.06 -13.46 12.44
C ARG A 116 -3.79 -14.25 12.13
N ASN A 117 -3.86 -15.19 11.18
CA ASN A 117 -2.73 -16.05 10.86
C ASN A 117 -1.60 -15.27 10.20
N TRP A 118 -1.95 -14.31 9.34
CA TRP A 118 -0.98 -13.40 8.74
C TRP A 118 -0.22 -12.61 9.81
N TRP A 119 -0.95 -12.01 10.78
CA TRP A 119 -0.33 -11.24 11.86
C TRP A 119 0.56 -12.07 12.77
N LEU A 120 0.16 -13.30 13.10
CA LEU A 120 0.98 -14.22 13.90
C LEU A 120 2.27 -14.62 13.16
N ASN A 121 2.17 -14.93 11.87
CA ASN A 121 3.34 -15.24 11.03
C ASN A 121 4.27 -14.01 10.88
N PHE A 122 3.70 -12.82 10.73
CA PHE A 122 4.48 -11.58 10.68
C PHE A 122 5.21 -11.32 12.00
N LEU A 123 4.55 -11.51 13.14
CA LEU A 123 5.18 -11.36 14.45
C LEU A 123 6.35 -12.34 14.63
N ASP A 124 6.17 -13.62 14.27
CA ASP A 124 7.24 -14.62 14.33
C ASP A 124 8.45 -14.23 13.45
N LYS A 125 8.21 -13.71 12.26
CA LYS A 125 9.29 -13.17 11.42
C LYS A 125 10.01 -11.98 12.07
N ALA A 126 9.26 -11.02 12.60
CA ALA A 126 9.81 -9.84 13.25
C ALA A 126 10.65 -10.22 14.48
N GLU A 127 10.20 -11.19 15.26
CA GLU A 127 10.95 -11.70 16.41
C GLU A 127 12.30 -12.30 16.00
N ARG A 128 12.31 -13.09 14.95
CA ARG A 128 13.55 -13.74 14.46
C ARG A 128 14.52 -12.78 13.79
N LEU A 129 14.02 -11.81 13.04
CA LEU A 129 14.84 -10.99 12.13
C LEU A 129 15.19 -9.61 12.69
N VAL A 130 14.32 -9.03 13.52
CA VAL A 130 14.40 -7.60 13.89
C VAL A 130 14.52 -7.39 15.39
N PHE A 131 13.77 -8.12 16.22
CA PHE A 131 13.64 -7.79 17.65
C PHE A 131 14.95 -7.85 18.43
N SER A 132 15.92 -8.67 18.02
CA SER A 132 17.27 -8.70 18.63
C SER A 132 18.06 -7.40 18.44
N GLN A 133 17.66 -6.55 17.49
CA GLN A 133 18.28 -5.25 17.20
C GLN A 133 17.58 -4.08 17.91
N LEU A 134 16.50 -4.34 18.63
CA LEU A 134 15.71 -3.35 19.37
C LEU A 134 16.02 -3.40 20.86
N ALA A 135 15.77 -2.30 21.56
CA ALA A 135 15.72 -2.33 23.02
C ALA A 135 14.58 -3.27 23.48
N SER A 136 14.77 -4.02 24.56
CA SER A 136 13.79 -4.98 25.06
C SER A 136 12.40 -4.36 25.27
N ALA A 137 12.35 -3.16 25.84
CA ALA A 137 11.09 -2.44 26.04
C ALA A 137 10.35 -2.15 24.73
N THR A 138 11.07 -1.76 23.67
CA THR A 138 10.49 -1.53 22.34
C THR A 138 9.95 -2.82 21.75
N ALA A 139 10.71 -3.91 21.80
CA ALA A 139 10.28 -5.22 21.32
C ALA A 139 9.02 -5.72 22.07
N GLU A 140 8.96 -5.57 23.39
CA GLU A 140 7.79 -5.90 24.20
C GLU A 140 6.57 -5.05 23.85
N ALA A 141 6.75 -3.75 23.65
CA ALA A 141 5.68 -2.84 23.25
C ALA A 141 5.11 -3.21 21.87
N LEU A 142 5.96 -3.51 20.88
CA LEU A 142 5.54 -3.97 19.54
C LEU A 142 4.77 -5.29 19.62
N ARG A 143 5.27 -6.26 20.39
CA ARG A 143 4.58 -7.54 20.62
C ARG A 143 3.19 -7.32 21.20
N TYR A 144 3.09 -6.50 22.25
CA TYR A 144 1.82 -6.16 22.87
C TYR A 144 0.85 -5.51 21.87
N GLN A 145 1.31 -4.53 21.09
CA GLN A 145 0.46 -3.84 20.10
C GLN A 145 -0.04 -4.79 19.02
N ILE A 146 0.80 -5.70 18.52
CA ILE A 146 0.38 -6.70 17.51
C ILE A 146 -0.66 -7.64 18.09
N HIS A 147 -0.47 -8.17 19.31
CA HIS A 147 -1.46 -9.03 19.95
C HIS A 147 -2.78 -8.28 20.21
N SER A 148 -2.70 -7.04 20.71
CA SER A 148 -3.89 -6.20 20.92
C SER A 148 -4.66 -5.95 19.61
N HIS A 149 -3.96 -5.76 18.51
CA HIS A 149 -4.59 -5.63 17.19
C HIS A 149 -5.24 -6.94 16.72
N ILE A 150 -4.56 -8.08 16.91
CA ILE A 150 -5.10 -9.40 16.60
C ILE A 150 -6.42 -9.66 17.34
N ASP A 151 -6.50 -9.27 18.60
CA ASP A 151 -7.71 -9.46 19.41
C ASP A 151 -8.88 -8.56 18.95
N GLN A 152 -8.58 -7.43 18.30
CA GLN A 152 -9.57 -6.52 17.73
C GLN A 152 -10.04 -6.92 16.33
N LEU A 153 -9.30 -7.75 15.58
CA LEU A 153 -9.62 -8.12 14.19
C LEU A 153 -11.07 -8.55 13.97
N PRO A 154 -11.72 -9.35 14.85
CA PRO A 154 -13.11 -9.77 14.63
C PRO A 154 -14.12 -8.61 14.60
N SER A 155 -13.78 -7.46 15.19
CA SER A 155 -14.63 -6.26 15.24
C SER A 155 -14.29 -5.21 14.19
N LEU A 156 -13.20 -5.40 13.44
CA LEU A 156 -12.76 -4.47 12.42
C LEU A 156 -13.46 -4.72 11.08
N PRO A 157 -13.68 -3.66 10.28
CA PRO A 157 -14.09 -3.85 8.89
C PRO A 157 -13.09 -4.72 8.12
N TYR A 158 -13.59 -5.56 7.24
CA TYR A 158 -12.78 -6.44 6.40
C TYR A 158 -13.17 -6.26 4.94
N THR A 159 -12.34 -5.54 4.20
CA THR A 159 -12.64 -5.08 2.84
C THR A 159 -11.51 -5.42 1.87
N LEU A 160 -11.76 -5.22 0.58
CA LEU A 160 -10.69 -5.16 -0.39
C LEU A 160 -9.88 -3.88 -0.12
N ARG A 161 -8.57 -3.99 -0.04
CA ARG A 161 -7.64 -2.87 0.13
C ARG A 161 -6.59 -2.87 -0.97
N HIS A 162 -6.09 -1.69 -1.29
CA HIS A 162 -4.96 -1.53 -2.21
C HIS A 162 -3.68 -2.19 -1.67
N GLY A 163 -3.44 -2.01 -0.38
CA GLY A 163 -2.33 -2.64 0.34
C GLY A 163 -1.00 -1.90 0.28
N ASP A 164 -0.86 -0.95 -0.64
CA ASP A 164 0.29 -0.03 -0.75
C ASP A 164 -0.19 1.37 -1.18
N PHE A 165 -1.19 1.91 -0.46
CA PHE A 165 -1.83 3.18 -0.79
C PHE A 165 -1.03 4.37 -0.23
N GLY A 166 0.21 4.52 -0.72
CA GLY A 166 1.10 5.63 -0.41
C GLY A 166 1.13 6.70 -1.49
N SER A 167 1.72 7.85 -1.17
CA SER A 167 1.84 9.00 -2.08
C SER A 167 2.66 8.74 -3.34
N SER A 168 3.45 7.65 -3.37
CA SER A 168 4.18 7.17 -4.55
C SER A 168 3.27 6.54 -5.60
N ASN A 169 2.15 5.94 -5.17
CA ASN A 169 1.23 5.19 -6.01
C ASN A 169 -0.02 5.99 -6.42
N ILE A 170 -0.09 7.25 -6.02
CA ILE A 170 -1.13 8.21 -6.39
C ILE A 170 -0.51 9.22 -7.36
N LEU A 171 -1.02 9.30 -8.58
CA LEU A 171 -0.55 10.25 -9.60
C LEU A 171 -1.43 11.49 -9.64
N SER A 172 -0.81 12.65 -9.80
CA SER A 172 -1.51 13.94 -9.89
C SER A 172 -0.81 14.88 -10.88
N ASP A 173 -1.59 15.76 -11.50
CA ASP A 173 -1.09 16.88 -12.29
C ASP A 173 -0.99 18.19 -11.47
N GLY A 174 -1.19 18.12 -10.16
CA GLY A 174 -1.21 19.25 -9.23
C GLY A 174 -2.61 19.87 -9.02
N ARG A 175 -3.58 19.49 -9.85
CA ARG A 175 -4.98 19.91 -9.76
C ARG A 175 -5.92 18.75 -9.45
N ASP A 176 -5.73 17.66 -10.16
CA ASP A 176 -6.56 16.45 -10.07
C ASP A 176 -5.69 15.21 -9.86
N ILE A 177 -6.30 14.16 -9.28
CA ILE A 177 -5.71 12.82 -9.30
C ILE A 177 -5.89 12.24 -10.69
N THR A 178 -4.80 11.87 -11.32
CA THR A 178 -4.77 11.38 -12.70
C THR A 178 -4.67 9.87 -12.82
N GLY A 179 -4.40 9.19 -11.70
CA GLY A 179 -4.41 7.74 -11.64
C GLY A 179 -3.91 7.17 -10.32
N ILE A 180 -4.29 5.93 -10.08
CA ILE A 180 -3.76 5.10 -8.98
C ILE A 180 -3.04 3.92 -9.63
N ILE A 181 -1.84 3.59 -9.15
CA ILE A 181 -0.96 2.56 -9.72
C ILE A 181 -0.51 1.57 -8.68
N ASP A 182 0.04 0.44 -9.13
CA ASP A 182 0.67 -0.60 -8.33
C ASP A 182 -0.29 -1.35 -7.38
N PHE A 183 -1.20 -2.12 -7.96
CA PHE A 183 -2.15 -2.98 -7.25
C PHE A 183 -1.56 -4.36 -6.88
N GLY A 184 -0.25 -4.55 -6.96
CA GLY A 184 0.42 -5.82 -6.66
C GLY A 184 0.22 -6.31 -5.22
N SER A 185 -0.03 -5.39 -4.28
CA SER A 185 -0.32 -5.68 -2.87
C SER A 185 -1.83 -5.78 -2.55
N LEU A 186 -2.68 -5.81 -3.59
CA LEU A 186 -4.12 -5.91 -3.43
C LEU A 186 -4.51 -7.15 -2.62
N GLY A 187 -5.42 -6.99 -1.68
CA GLY A 187 -5.88 -8.10 -0.85
C GLY A 187 -6.93 -7.69 0.18
N TRP A 188 -7.38 -8.66 0.97
CA TRP A 188 -8.43 -8.48 1.97
C TRP A 188 -7.84 -8.11 3.33
N GLY A 189 -8.45 -7.19 4.03
CA GLY A 189 -8.04 -6.78 5.37
C GLY A 189 -8.75 -5.52 5.88
N ASP A 190 -8.20 -4.91 6.92
CA ASP A 190 -8.70 -3.66 7.47
C ASP A 190 -8.43 -2.49 6.51
N PRO A 191 -9.46 -1.75 6.06
CA PRO A 191 -9.29 -0.54 5.23
C PRO A 191 -8.49 0.58 5.92
N GLY A 192 -8.34 0.54 7.24
CA GLY A 192 -7.46 1.44 7.99
C GLY A 192 -6.00 1.36 7.52
N TRP A 193 -5.58 0.26 6.92
CA TRP A 193 -4.27 0.13 6.30
C TRP A 193 -4.03 1.16 5.20
N ASP A 194 -4.95 1.28 4.23
CA ASP A 194 -4.81 2.23 3.11
C ASP A 194 -4.90 3.69 3.59
N ILE A 195 -5.79 3.98 4.54
CA ILE A 195 -5.87 5.30 5.20
C ILE A 195 -4.55 5.65 5.89
N SER A 196 -3.89 4.68 6.48
CA SER A 196 -2.63 4.88 7.18
C SER A 196 -1.46 5.16 6.24
N GLY A 197 -1.47 4.66 5.01
CA GLY A 197 -0.51 5.05 3.98
C GLY A 197 -0.56 6.56 3.66
N LEU A 198 -1.75 7.13 3.58
CA LEU A 198 -1.95 8.58 3.45
C LEU A 198 -1.54 9.34 4.72
N PHE A 199 -1.89 8.80 5.89
CA PHE A 199 -1.50 9.41 7.16
C PHE A 199 0.02 9.50 7.31
N VAL A 200 0.75 8.48 6.94
CA VAL A 200 2.22 8.48 6.97
C VAL A 200 2.78 9.55 6.01
N SER A 201 2.15 9.72 4.84
CA SER A 201 2.60 10.65 3.81
C SER A 201 2.27 12.12 4.13
N TYR A 202 1.09 12.41 4.70
CA TYR A 202 0.53 13.77 4.79
C TYR A 202 0.01 14.17 6.17
N GLY A 203 -0.05 13.24 7.12
CA GLY A 203 -0.61 13.48 8.46
C GLY A 203 -2.13 13.56 8.52
N SER A 204 -2.66 13.68 9.74
CA SER A 204 -4.10 13.76 10.01
C SER A 204 -4.80 14.90 9.26
N PRO A 205 -4.26 16.13 9.16
CA PRO A 205 -4.99 17.24 8.55
C PRO A 205 -5.35 17.03 7.08
N PHE A 206 -4.57 16.22 6.35
CA PHE A 206 -4.93 15.85 4.97
C PHE A 206 -5.97 14.74 4.95
N VAL A 207 -5.81 13.72 5.79
CA VAL A 207 -6.72 12.57 5.83
C VAL A 207 -8.12 12.98 6.30
N GLU A 208 -8.22 13.90 7.25
CA GLU A 208 -9.50 14.44 7.75
C GLU A 208 -10.34 15.11 6.64
N ARG A 209 -9.70 15.65 5.60
CA ARG A 209 -10.39 16.22 4.42
C ARG A 209 -11.14 15.16 3.59
N ILE A 210 -10.88 13.87 3.82
CA ILE A 210 -11.57 12.76 3.17
C ILE A 210 -12.92 12.45 3.86
N ILE A 211 -13.06 12.74 5.14
CA ILE A 211 -14.25 12.41 5.97
C ILE A 211 -15.58 12.84 5.32
N PRO A 212 -15.72 14.04 4.74
CA PRO A 212 -16.99 14.46 4.13
C PRO A 212 -17.52 13.53 3.04
N VAL A 213 -16.64 12.83 2.32
CA VAL A 213 -17.03 11.91 1.22
C VAL A 213 -16.93 10.43 1.64
N TYR A 214 -16.08 10.12 2.60
CA TYR A 214 -15.94 8.79 3.17
C TYR A 214 -15.95 8.84 4.72
N PRO A 215 -17.13 8.95 5.36
CA PRO A 215 -17.24 9.18 6.82
C PRO A 215 -16.57 8.13 7.69
N ALA A 216 -16.46 6.87 7.22
CA ALA A 216 -15.78 5.80 7.96
C ALA A 216 -14.31 6.13 8.26
N VAL A 217 -13.67 7.02 7.49
CA VAL A 217 -12.28 7.47 7.68
C VAL A 217 -12.04 8.03 9.09
N GLU A 218 -13.03 8.65 9.73
CA GLU A 218 -12.93 9.15 11.11
C GLU A 218 -12.51 8.03 12.08
N HIS A 219 -13.09 6.84 11.95
CA HIS A 219 -12.74 5.69 12.77
C HIS A 219 -11.50 4.94 12.24
N LEU A 220 -11.32 4.89 10.93
CA LEU A 220 -10.16 4.25 10.32
C LEU A 220 -8.85 4.95 10.70
N LEU A 221 -8.86 6.27 10.74
CA LEU A 221 -7.71 7.12 11.08
C LEU A 221 -7.18 6.85 12.50
N GLN A 222 -8.04 6.45 13.43
CA GLN A 222 -7.64 6.13 14.81
C GLN A 222 -6.64 4.97 14.90
N ARG A 223 -6.57 4.10 13.88
CA ARG A 223 -5.62 2.99 13.78
C ARG A 223 -4.31 3.35 13.10
N SER A 224 -4.21 4.54 12.53
CA SER A 224 -3.01 4.96 11.79
C SER A 224 -1.72 5.00 12.62
N PRO A 225 -1.72 5.34 13.92
CA PRO A 225 -0.53 5.22 14.74
C PRO A 225 0.01 3.79 14.82
N PHE A 226 -0.88 2.79 14.95
CA PHE A 226 -0.50 1.38 14.93
C PHE A 226 0.09 0.98 13.56
N TYR A 227 -0.60 1.28 12.46
CA TYR A 227 -0.11 0.92 11.13
C TYR A 227 1.20 1.63 10.76
N LYS A 228 1.40 2.88 11.21
CA LYS A 228 2.67 3.58 11.03
C LYS A 228 3.84 2.80 11.63
N LEU A 229 3.67 2.26 12.85
CA LEU A 229 4.67 1.39 13.49
C LEU A 229 4.86 0.09 12.71
N MET A 230 3.76 -0.51 12.27
CA MET A 230 3.82 -1.77 11.51
C MET A 230 4.50 -1.59 10.16
N PHE A 231 4.29 -0.48 9.46
CA PHE A 231 5.00 -0.19 8.21
C PHE A 231 6.52 -0.07 8.43
N ALA A 232 6.94 0.59 9.52
CA ALA A 232 8.35 0.65 9.88
C ALA A 232 8.93 -0.75 10.21
N LEU A 233 8.16 -1.57 10.93
CA LEU A 233 8.58 -2.95 11.25
C LEU A 233 8.62 -3.83 9.99
N MET A 234 7.66 -3.67 9.07
CA MET A 234 7.64 -4.38 7.78
C MET A 234 8.83 -3.99 6.91
N GLU A 235 9.21 -2.71 6.88
CA GLU A 235 10.41 -2.25 6.16
C GLU A 235 11.67 -2.90 6.72
N ALA A 236 11.82 -2.98 8.05
CA ALA A 236 12.95 -3.67 8.67
C ALA A 236 12.94 -5.17 8.37
N VAL A 237 11.79 -5.85 8.45
CA VAL A 237 11.65 -7.27 8.11
C VAL A 237 12.01 -7.52 6.66
N PHE A 238 11.51 -6.70 5.74
CA PHE A 238 11.83 -6.77 4.31
C PHE A 238 13.34 -6.62 4.07
N GLY A 239 13.95 -5.59 4.67
CA GLY A 239 15.39 -5.37 4.56
C GLY A 239 16.21 -6.58 5.03
N ALA A 240 15.82 -7.20 6.14
CA ALA A 240 16.47 -8.40 6.66
C ALA A 240 16.28 -9.62 5.73
N GLU A 241 15.07 -9.83 5.17
CA GLU A 241 14.78 -10.94 4.25
C GLU A 241 15.50 -10.80 2.89
N GLN A 242 15.65 -9.57 2.40
CA GLN A 242 16.27 -9.29 1.09
C GLN A 242 17.76 -8.94 1.16
N SER A 243 18.35 -8.90 2.36
CA SER A 243 19.72 -8.42 2.59
C SER A 243 19.91 -6.97 2.10
N ASP A 244 18.87 -6.14 2.25
CA ASP A 244 18.88 -4.71 1.95
C ASP A 244 19.13 -3.92 3.24
N ASP A 245 20.40 -3.60 3.50
CA ASP A 245 20.83 -2.85 4.69
C ASP A 245 20.18 -1.46 4.78
N LYS A 246 19.85 -0.84 3.65
CA LYS A 246 19.23 0.48 3.62
C LYS A 246 17.79 0.38 4.13
N ALA A 247 17.00 -0.53 3.61
CA ALA A 247 15.61 -0.77 4.04
C ALA A 247 15.60 -1.20 5.53
N PHE A 248 16.49 -2.10 5.91
CA PHE A 248 16.63 -2.58 7.29
C PHE A 248 16.86 -1.42 8.27
N ASN A 249 17.88 -0.60 8.01
CA ASN A 249 18.21 0.52 8.89
C ASN A 249 17.14 1.62 8.89
N LEU A 250 16.49 1.90 7.75
CA LEU A 250 15.39 2.85 7.67
C LEU A 250 14.22 2.42 8.58
N GLY A 251 13.84 1.14 8.53
CA GLY A 251 12.82 0.58 9.40
C GLY A 251 13.20 0.65 10.89
N LEU A 252 14.43 0.26 11.25
CA LEU A 252 14.91 0.34 12.64
C LEU A 252 14.91 1.77 13.18
N ASP A 253 15.37 2.74 12.39
CA ASP A 253 15.45 4.13 12.83
C ASP A 253 14.04 4.73 13.02
N ALA A 254 13.09 4.37 12.15
CA ALA A 254 11.70 4.76 12.32
C ALA A 254 11.07 4.17 13.60
N LEU A 255 11.40 2.92 13.96
CA LEU A 255 10.92 2.29 15.21
C LEU A 255 11.51 2.95 16.48
N LYS A 256 12.75 3.41 16.45
CA LYS A 256 13.39 4.11 17.58
C LYS A 256 12.76 5.47 17.88
N LEU A 257 12.17 6.14 16.88
CA LEU A 257 11.53 7.45 17.03
C LEU A 257 10.16 7.39 17.71
N VAL A 258 9.58 6.21 17.85
CA VAL A 258 8.20 6.01 18.33
C VAL A 258 8.16 5.23 19.66
N ALA A 259 9.30 4.72 20.09
CA ALA A 259 9.54 4.13 21.40
C ALA A 259 10.00 5.21 22.38
#